data_b4fd6eb8e9c0d6388bbfcef585391211
#
_entry.id   b4fd6eb8e9c0d6388bbfcef585391211
#
_cell.length_a   1.000
_cell.length_b   1.000
_cell.length_c   1.000
_cell.angle_alpha   90.00
_cell.angle_beta   90.00
_cell.angle_gamma   90.00
#
_symmetry.space_group_name_H-M   'P 1'
#
loop_
_entity.id
_entity.type
_entity.pdbx_description
1 polymer ?
#
loop_
_entity_poly.entity_id
_entity_poly.type
_entity_poly.pdbx_seq_one_letter_code
_entity_poly.pdbx_strand_id
1 'polypeptide(L)'
;LTKKVEFKGIFGPEMEIDGLKSLFEMSELSVMGVTEILPKYSKLRRRLSQTVEAVLDYKPDLLITIDSPEFCLRVAKKVRAANLNIRTIHYVAPTVWAWRPKRAKKMAHFIDHVLALFPFEPPYMEAEGMDCDFVGHPIAAMGPIAPKKISSFQKKYKIDPVQPSLVILPGSRLSEVQRLLPIFCNVLRRNEFSNFQLIFPTLPHLREYIANVISDLPHKTYVITGQNLTAEEATQQRFVAFSSAQVALAASGTVSLELASVGTPMVIAYDMSWLSRWVINTMLRIDTVSLVNLISKTRDIPELLGKDCRAELIALELKRVLANPNLQTEVFNTTMKLLGRGDAKIADRAALAILAKL
;
A
#
# COMPACT_ATOMS: atom_id res chain seq x y z
N LEU A 1 -1.35 21.13 -21.59
CA LEU A 1 -2.52 21.76 -20.98
C LEU A 1 -2.64 23.20 -21.45
N THR A 2 -3.67 23.55 -22.21
CA THR A 2 -3.91 24.89 -22.72
C THR A 2 -4.64 25.80 -21.72
N LYS A 3 -5.17 25.25 -20.62
CA LYS A 3 -5.82 26.03 -19.55
C LYS A 3 -4.84 26.21 -18.39
N LYS A 4 -4.73 27.42 -17.88
CA LYS A 4 -4.02 27.73 -16.64
C LYS A 4 -4.86 27.18 -15.47
N VAL A 5 -4.32 26.23 -14.73
CA VAL A 5 -4.96 25.64 -13.53
C VAL A 5 -4.23 26.19 -12.30
N GLU A 6 -4.99 26.65 -11.32
CA GLU A 6 -4.49 27.09 -10.03
C GLU A 6 -4.87 26.07 -8.95
N PHE A 7 -3.93 25.77 -8.08
CA PHE A 7 -4.12 24.79 -6.99
C PHE A 7 -4.01 25.47 -5.64
N LYS A 8 -4.94 25.16 -4.74
CA LYS A 8 -4.88 25.55 -3.33
C LYS A 8 -5.33 24.36 -2.47
N GLY A 9 -4.58 24.03 -1.44
CA GLY A 9 -4.95 22.86 -0.64
C GLY A 9 -3.92 22.42 0.39
N ILE A 10 -3.98 21.16 0.75
CA ILE A 10 -3.02 20.47 1.59
C ILE A 10 -2.23 19.56 0.67
N PHE A 11 -0.93 19.76 0.62
CA PHE A 11 -0.03 19.12 -0.33
C PHE A 11 0.96 18.23 0.39
N GLY A 12 1.36 17.15 -0.28
CA GLY A 12 2.45 16.30 0.16
C GLY A 12 3.80 16.83 -0.33
N PRO A 13 4.92 16.27 0.17
CA PRO A 13 6.27 16.73 -0.15
C PRO A 13 6.55 16.81 -1.67
N GLU A 14 6.07 15.86 -2.45
CA GLU A 14 6.23 15.83 -3.92
C GLU A 14 5.57 17.04 -4.60
N MET A 15 4.37 17.42 -4.13
CA MET A 15 3.66 18.58 -4.67
C MET A 15 4.31 19.91 -4.22
N GLU A 16 4.89 19.92 -3.03
CA GLU A 16 5.62 21.11 -2.51
C GLU A 16 6.91 21.36 -3.29
N ILE A 17 7.58 20.32 -3.80
CA ILE A 17 8.73 20.43 -4.70
C ILE A 17 8.34 21.17 -5.99
N ASP A 18 7.10 20.97 -6.49
CA ASP A 18 6.56 21.68 -7.65
C ASP A 18 6.12 23.12 -7.32
N GLY A 19 6.41 23.63 -6.14
CA GLY A 19 6.17 25.01 -5.71
C GLY A 19 4.77 25.26 -5.11
N LEU A 20 3.98 24.24 -4.86
CA LEU A 20 2.68 24.37 -4.22
C LEU A 20 2.83 24.59 -2.70
N LYS A 21 2.13 25.58 -2.16
CA LYS A 21 2.15 25.89 -0.71
C LYS A 21 0.97 25.27 -0.01
N SER A 22 1.26 24.36 0.92
CA SER A 22 0.25 23.68 1.73
C SER A 22 -0.39 24.62 2.76
N LEU A 23 -1.69 24.43 3.05
CA LEU A 23 -2.41 25.12 4.13
C LEU A 23 -1.84 24.79 5.52
N PHE A 24 -1.34 23.60 5.68
CA PHE A 24 -0.60 23.07 6.84
C PHE A 24 0.10 21.77 6.45
N GLU A 25 1.02 21.31 7.27
CA GLU A 25 1.77 20.09 6.99
C GLU A 25 0.88 18.87 6.91
N MET A 26 0.92 18.12 5.79
CA MET A 26 0.15 16.90 5.57
C MET A 26 0.43 15.83 6.64
N SER A 27 1.63 15.81 7.21
CA SER A 27 2.02 14.89 8.29
C SER A 27 1.10 14.97 9.53
N GLU A 28 0.43 16.10 9.75
CA GLU A 28 -0.53 16.25 10.85
C GLU A 28 -1.79 15.38 10.69
N LEU A 29 -2.08 14.94 9.46
CA LEU A 29 -3.20 14.04 9.14
C LEU A 29 -2.80 12.56 9.20
N SER A 30 -1.51 12.26 9.26
CA SER A 30 -0.97 10.90 9.29
C SER A 30 -1.09 10.28 10.68
N VAL A 31 -2.33 10.04 11.11
CA VAL A 31 -2.66 9.45 12.42
C VAL A 31 -3.39 8.13 12.19
N MET A 32 -2.85 7.04 12.72
CA MET A 32 -3.45 5.72 12.58
C MET A 32 -3.69 5.07 13.95
N GLY A 33 -4.92 4.56 14.14
CA GLY A 33 -5.32 3.86 15.36
C GLY A 33 -6.02 4.75 16.39
N VAL A 34 -6.92 4.14 17.18
CA VAL A 34 -7.77 4.84 18.16
C VAL A 34 -6.93 5.53 19.23
N THR A 35 -5.85 4.91 19.66
CA THR A 35 -4.95 5.42 20.70
C THR A 35 -4.19 6.68 20.28
N GLU A 36 -3.88 6.82 18.99
CA GLU A 36 -3.20 7.99 18.44
C GLU A 36 -4.18 9.12 18.07
N ILE A 37 -5.42 8.75 17.71
CA ILE A 37 -6.46 9.71 17.31
C ILE A 37 -7.00 10.48 18.53
N LEU A 38 -7.22 9.82 19.68
CA LEU A 38 -7.81 10.44 20.86
C LEU A 38 -7.07 11.71 21.32
N PRO A 39 -5.73 11.69 21.53
CA PRO A 39 -4.99 12.89 21.95
C PRO A 39 -4.97 14.00 20.89
N LYS A 40 -5.07 13.64 19.61
CA LYS A 40 -5.00 14.58 18.47
C LYS A 40 -6.35 14.99 17.92
N TYR A 41 -7.46 14.51 18.51
CA TYR A 41 -8.80 14.70 17.98
C TYR A 41 -9.19 16.19 17.83
N SER A 42 -8.89 17.03 18.82
CA SER A 42 -9.16 18.46 18.77
C SER A 42 -8.39 19.15 17.64
N LYS A 43 -7.12 18.77 17.43
CA LYS A 43 -6.28 19.27 16.33
C LYS A 43 -6.86 18.86 14.97
N LEU A 44 -7.22 17.59 14.81
CA LEU A 44 -7.82 17.06 13.57
C LEU A 44 -9.15 17.77 13.26
N ARG A 45 -9.99 18.01 14.28
CA ARG A 45 -11.24 18.76 14.12
C ARG A 45 -11.00 20.21 13.67
N ARG A 46 -10.00 20.89 14.24
CA ARG A 46 -9.59 22.24 13.84
C ARG A 46 -9.11 22.25 12.38
N ARG A 47 -8.22 21.29 11.99
CA ARG A 47 -7.74 21.17 10.60
C ARG A 47 -8.87 20.88 9.62
N LEU A 48 -9.85 20.06 10.01
CA LEU A 48 -11.04 19.81 9.23
C LEU A 48 -11.83 21.12 8.97
N SER A 49 -12.10 21.92 10.01
CA SER A 49 -12.80 23.21 9.86
C SER A 49 -12.02 24.18 9.00
N GLN A 50 -10.71 24.35 9.27
CA GLN A 50 -9.81 25.19 8.48
C GLN A 50 -9.81 24.82 6.99
N THR A 51 -9.79 23.51 6.67
CA THR A 51 -9.82 23.05 5.29
C THR A 51 -11.15 23.38 4.61
N VAL A 52 -12.27 23.15 5.30
CA VAL A 52 -13.60 23.46 4.78
C VAL A 52 -13.76 24.96 4.53
N GLU A 53 -13.37 25.80 5.48
CA GLU A 53 -13.39 27.26 5.36
C GLU A 53 -12.55 27.71 4.17
N ALA A 54 -11.32 27.22 4.05
CA ALA A 54 -10.43 27.54 2.93
C ALA A 54 -11.02 27.16 1.55
N VAL A 55 -11.74 26.04 1.45
CA VAL A 55 -12.42 25.63 0.21
C VAL A 55 -13.59 26.57 -0.09
N LEU A 56 -14.42 26.91 0.90
CA LEU A 56 -15.59 27.75 0.71
C LEU A 56 -15.20 29.20 0.37
N ASP A 57 -14.13 29.72 0.95
CA ASP A 57 -13.61 31.07 0.67
C ASP A 57 -12.96 31.13 -0.73
N TYR A 58 -12.24 30.08 -1.12
CA TYR A 58 -11.59 30.02 -2.42
C TYR A 58 -12.55 29.79 -3.58
N LYS A 59 -13.68 29.10 -3.32
CA LYS A 59 -14.73 28.77 -4.29
C LYS A 59 -14.17 28.10 -5.56
N PRO A 60 -13.48 26.96 -5.43
CA PRO A 60 -12.90 26.28 -6.58
C PRO A 60 -13.99 25.72 -7.50
N ASP A 61 -13.67 25.56 -8.79
CA ASP A 61 -14.50 24.84 -9.75
C ASP A 61 -14.60 23.35 -9.38
N LEU A 62 -13.55 22.83 -8.75
CA LEU A 62 -13.42 21.40 -8.45
C LEU A 62 -12.71 21.17 -7.11
N LEU A 63 -13.30 20.37 -6.23
CA LEU A 63 -12.66 19.85 -5.03
C LEU A 63 -12.15 18.44 -5.28
N ILE A 64 -10.83 18.25 -5.22
CA ILE A 64 -10.20 16.93 -5.32
C ILE A 64 -9.75 16.49 -3.93
N THR A 65 -10.17 15.31 -3.53
CA THR A 65 -9.72 14.65 -2.30
C THR A 65 -8.96 13.37 -2.65
N ILE A 66 -7.83 13.10 -1.98
CA ILE A 66 -6.95 11.99 -2.30
C ILE A 66 -6.79 11.09 -1.08
N ASP A 67 -7.19 9.81 -1.20
CA ASP A 67 -7.11 8.82 -0.12
C ASP A 67 -7.65 9.33 1.23
N SER A 68 -7.13 8.86 2.36
CA SER A 68 -7.50 9.29 3.72
C SER A 68 -9.01 9.49 3.93
N PRO A 69 -9.85 8.47 3.70
CA PRO A 69 -11.30 8.63 3.62
C PRO A 69 -11.93 9.16 4.92
N GLU A 70 -11.30 8.96 6.06
CA GLU A 70 -11.82 9.47 7.34
C GLU A 70 -11.67 10.99 7.48
N PHE A 71 -10.73 11.62 6.78
CA PHE A 71 -10.59 13.08 6.72
C PHE A 71 -11.24 13.63 5.45
N CYS A 72 -10.83 13.15 4.30
CA CYS A 72 -11.23 13.64 2.99
C CYS A 72 -12.74 13.60 2.75
N LEU A 73 -13.40 12.49 3.09
CA LEU A 73 -14.85 12.39 2.92
C LEU A 73 -15.63 13.27 3.90
N ARG A 74 -15.06 13.62 5.05
CA ARG A 74 -15.68 14.60 5.97
C ARG A 74 -15.55 16.01 5.45
N VAL A 75 -14.42 16.36 4.81
CA VAL A 75 -14.26 17.66 4.11
C VAL A 75 -15.29 17.77 3.01
N ALA A 76 -15.32 16.81 2.08
CA ALA A 76 -16.24 16.82 0.94
C ALA A 76 -17.72 16.91 1.39
N LYS A 77 -18.10 16.12 2.41
CA LYS A 77 -19.45 16.18 2.97
C LYS A 77 -19.82 17.56 3.51
N LYS A 78 -18.92 18.24 4.25
CA LYS A 78 -19.17 19.58 4.81
C LYS A 78 -19.19 20.64 3.74
N VAL A 79 -18.28 20.56 2.75
CA VAL A 79 -18.27 21.48 1.61
C VAL A 79 -19.56 21.34 0.80
N ARG A 80 -20.00 20.13 0.48
CA ARG A 80 -21.26 19.86 -0.24
C ARG A 80 -22.48 20.38 0.52
N ALA A 81 -22.51 20.26 1.84
CA ALA A 81 -23.60 20.76 2.66
C ALA A 81 -23.67 22.30 2.67
N ALA A 82 -22.54 23.00 2.50
CA ALA A 82 -22.46 24.46 2.48
C ALA A 82 -22.60 25.03 1.05
N ASN A 83 -22.13 24.32 0.04
CA ASN A 83 -22.20 24.75 -1.37
C ASN A 83 -22.38 23.53 -2.29
N LEU A 84 -23.54 23.44 -2.92
CA LEU A 84 -23.92 22.36 -3.82
C LEU A 84 -23.25 22.43 -5.19
N ASN A 85 -22.72 23.58 -5.58
CA ASN A 85 -22.19 23.82 -6.93
C ASN A 85 -20.74 23.37 -7.09
N ILE A 86 -20.00 23.16 -5.99
CA ILE A 86 -18.62 22.69 -6.06
C ILE A 86 -18.64 21.21 -6.42
N ARG A 87 -18.14 20.86 -7.60
CA ARG A 87 -17.99 19.45 -8.03
C ARG A 87 -16.90 18.76 -7.21
N THR A 88 -17.13 17.51 -6.85
CA THR A 88 -16.24 16.76 -5.96
C THR A 88 -15.71 15.49 -6.60
N ILE A 89 -14.40 15.33 -6.60
CA ILE A 89 -13.71 14.11 -7.06
C ILE A 89 -12.97 13.47 -5.87
N HIS A 90 -13.08 12.17 -5.72
CA HIS A 90 -12.30 11.40 -4.76
C HIS A 90 -11.35 10.45 -5.48
N TYR A 91 -10.05 10.66 -5.32
CA TYR A 91 -9.01 9.79 -5.88
C TYR A 91 -8.60 8.74 -4.84
N VAL A 92 -8.51 7.48 -5.24
CA VAL A 92 -8.38 6.26 -4.45
C VAL A 92 -9.73 5.81 -3.87
N ALA A 93 -10.43 4.96 -4.60
CA ALA A 93 -11.70 4.39 -4.16
C ALA A 93 -11.55 3.70 -2.78
N PRO A 94 -12.44 3.96 -1.82
CA PRO A 94 -12.40 3.23 -0.55
C PRO A 94 -12.72 1.75 -0.77
N THR A 95 -12.11 0.89 0.03
CA THR A 95 -12.18 -0.58 -0.08
C THR A 95 -13.56 -1.17 0.28
N VAL A 96 -14.63 -0.63 -0.31
CA VAL A 96 -16.03 -1.04 -0.06
C VAL A 96 -16.32 -2.46 -0.53
N TRP A 97 -15.55 -2.96 -1.47
CA TRP A 97 -15.58 -4.33 -1.97
C TRP A 97 -15.12 -5.35 -0.93
N ALA A 98 -14.23 -4.96 -0.03
CA ALA A 98 -13.73 -5.84 1.03
C ALA A 98 -14.54 -5.69 2.33
N TRP A 99 -14.93 -4.47 2.69
CA TRP A 99 -15.63 -4.20 3.94
C TRP A 99 -16.40 -2.87 3.87
N ARG A 100 -17.39 -2.65 4.76
CA ARG A 100 -18.22 -1.44 4.85
C ARG A 100 -18.86 -1.02 3.51
N PRO A 101 -19.59 -1.91 2.81
CA PRO A 101 -20.19 -1.61 1.50
C PRO A 101 -21.12 -0.39 1.53
N LYS A 102 -21.80 -0.15 2.65
CA LYS A 102 -22.68 1.03 2.84
C LYS A 102 -21.92 2.38 2.77
N ARG A 103 -20.57 2.36 2.71
CA ARG A 103 -19.77 3.58 2.56
C ARG A 103 -19.97 4.21 1.18
N ALA A 104 -20.01 3.42 0.11
CA ALA A 104 -20.28 3.93 -1.24
C ALA A 104 -21.61 4.68 -1.30
N LYS A 105 -22.70 4.09 -0.78
CA LYS A 105 -24.01 4.76 -0.69
C LYS A 105 -23.96 6.09 0.05
N LYS A 106 -23.20 6.17 1.15
CA LYS A 106 -23.04 7.44 1.89
C LYS A 106 -22.24 8.47 1.11
N MET A 107 -21.24 8.05 0.34
CA MET A 107 -20.39 8.92 -0.47
C MET A 107 -21.17 9.54 -1.63
N ALA A 108 -22.07 8.84 -2.26
CA ALA A 108 -22.88 9.31 -3.39
C ALA A 108 -23.68 10.59 -3.10
N HIS A 109 -23.91 10.92 -1.83
CA HIS A 109 -24.56 12.18 -1.46
C HIS A 109 -23.65 13.43 -1.56
N PHE A 110 -22.33 13.23 -1.68
CA PHE A 110 -21.37 14.34 -1.63
C PHE A 110 -20.08 14.11 -2.44
N ILE A 111 -19.97 13.01 -3.15
CA ILE A 111 -18.91 12.74 -4.14
C ILE A 111 -19.60 12.49 -5.47
N ASP A 112 -19.20 13.24 -6.49
CA ASP A 112 -19.76 13.12 -7.84
C ASP A 112 -18.99 12.08 -8.66
N HIS A 113 -17.65 12.00 -8.46
CA HIS A 113 -16.78 11.20 -9.28
C HIS A 113 -15.67 10.55 -8.44
N VAL A 114 -15.37 9.28 -8.72
CA VAL A 114 -14.30 8.53 -8.07
C VAL A 114 -13.26 8.11 -9.11
N LEU A 115 -11.98 8.29 -8.78
CA LEU A 115 -10.87 7.75 -9.56
C LEU A 115 -10.37 6.48 -8.87
N ALA A 116 -10.62 5.34 -9.49
CA ALA A 116 -10.34 4.02 -8.95
C ALA A 116 -8.95 3.53 -9.33
N LEU A 117 -8.26 2.85 -8.41
CA LEU A 117 -6.95 2.24 -8.63
C LEU A 117 -7.03 0.79 -9.09
N PHE A 118 -8.15 0.11 -8.84
CA PHE A 118 -8.35 -1.29 -9.20
C PHE A 118 -9.46 -1.44 -10.25
N PRO A 119 -9.28 -2.33 -11.24
CA PRO A 119 -10.22 -2.45 -12.37
C PRO A 119 -11.60 -2.98 -11.97
N PHE A 120 -11.74 -3.55 -10.79
CA PHE A 120 -13.00 -4.08 -10.28
C PHE A 120 -13.78 -3.09 -9.39
N GLU A 121 -13.23 -1.90 -9.10
CA GLU A 121 -13.84 -0.91 -8.20
C GLU A 121 -14.99 -0.11 -8.83
N PRO A 122 -14.93 0.28 -10.14
CA PRO A 122 -15.96 1.13 -10.73
C PRO A 122 -17.40 0.64 -10.51
N PRO A 123 -17.76 -0.66 -10.71
CA PRO A 123 -19.13 -1.12 -10.52
C PRO A 123 -19.72 -0.86 -9.12
N TYR A 124 -18.86 -0.81 -8.08
CA TYR A 124 -19.33 -0.54 -6.72
C TYR A 124 -19.67 0.95 -6.48
N MET A 125 -19.06 1.84 -7.25
CA MET A 125 -19.32 3.28 -7.16
C MET A 125 -20.49 3.66 -8.06
N GLU A 126 -20.51 3.15 -9.29
CA GLU A 126 -21.56 3.40 -10.28
C GLU A 126 -22.93 2.87 -9.81
N ALA A 127 -22.97 1.71 -9.14
CA ALA A 127 -24.19 1.17 -8.55
C ALA A 127 -24.87 2.10 -7.53
N GLU A 128 -24.13 3.05 -6.96
CA GLU A 128 -24.65 4.05 -6.02
C GLU A 128 -24.82 5.44 -6.68
N GLY A 129 -24.64 5.54 -8.01
CA GLY A 129 -24.87 6.76 -8.79
C GLY A 129 -23.70 7.74 -8.88
N MET A 130 -22.49 7.32 -8.51
CA MET A 130 -21.28 8.12 -8.74
C MET A 130 -20.64 7.78 -10.09
N ASP A 131 -20.08 8.76 -10.79
CA ASP A 131 -19.16 8.48 -11.89
C ASP A 131 -17.91 7.78 -11.34
N CYS A 132 -17.34 6.83 -12.09
CA CYS A 132 -16.11 6.20 -11.67
C CYS A 132 -15.22 5.81 -12.86
N ASP A 133 -13.98 6.32 -12.87
CA ASP A 133 -12.98 5.95 -13.87
C ASP A 133 -11.87 5.11 -13.23
N PHE A 134 -11.57 3.96 -13.82
CA PHE A 134 -10.36 3.23 -13.51
C PHE A 134 -9.17 3.92 -14.15
N VAL A 135 -8.31 4.54 -13.36
CA VAL A 135 -7.13 5.28 -13.83
C VAL A 135 -5.83 4.46 -13.78
N GLY A 136 -5.86 3.28 -13.17
CA GLY A 136 -4.70 2.41 -12.97
C GLY A 136 -4.03 2.64 -11.62
N HIS A 137 -3.11 1.75 -11.27
CA HIS A 137 -2.39 1.80 -9.99
C HIS A 137 -0.94 2.23 -10.20
N PRO A 138 -0.40 3.22 -9.45
CA PRO A 138 0.98 3.72 -9.62
C PRO A 138 2.05 2.64 -9.61
N ILE A 139 1.81 1.53 -8.88
CA ILE A 139 2.73 0.39 -8.83
C ILE A 139 2.99 -0.24 -10.20
N ALA A 140 2.06 -0.13 -11.15
CA ALA A 140 2.20 -0.69 -12.49
C ALA A 140 3.30 0.02 -13.31
N ALA A 141 3.65 1.25 -12.94
CA ALA A 141 4.78 1.97 -13.54
C ALA A 141 6.15 1.41 -13.11
N MET A 142 6.18 0.71 -11.96
CA MET A 142 7.39 0.02 -11.51
C MET A 142 7.62 -1.23 -12.37
N GLY A 143 8.86 -1.49 -12.70
CA GLY A 143 9.27 -2.64 -13.49
C GLY A 143 10.43 -3.41 -12.85
N PRO A 144 10.92 -4.46 -13.53
CA PRO A 144 12.10 -5.19 -13.08
C PRO A 144 13.28 -4.26 -12.81
N ILE A 145 13.97 -4.52 -11.73
CA ILE A 145 15.14 -3.72 -11.32
C ILE A 145 16.36 -4.15 -12.15
N ALA A 146 17.05 -3.17 -12.69
CA ALA A 146 18.26 -3.42 -13.48
C ALA A 146 19.33 -4.17 -12.64
N PRO A 147 19.98 -5.24 -13.19
CA PRO A 147 20.97 -6.03 -12.47
C PRO A 147 22.10 -5.21 -11.84
N LYS A 148 22.52 -4.12 -12.48
CA LYS A 148 23.53 -3.20 -11.95
C LYS A 148 23.10 -2.56 -10.63
N LYS A 149 21.80 -2.21 -10.46
CA LYS A 149 21.29 -1.65 -9.20
C LYS A 149 21.29 -2.70 -8.09
N ILE A 150 20.94 -3.95 -8.42
CA ILE A 150 20.96 -5.07 -7.47
C ILE A 150 22.40 -5.33 -7.01
N SER A 151 23.37 -5.43 -7.94
CA SER A 151 24.79 -5.65 -7.60
C SER A 151 25.36 -4.51 -6.76
N SER A 152 25.00 -3.25 -7.06
CA SER A 152 25.44 -2.09 -6.26
C SER A 152 24.86 -2.11 -4.85
N PHE A 153 23.60 -2.53 -4.71
CA PHE A 153 22.94 -2.70 -3.41
C PHE A 153 23.59 -3.82 -2.59
N GLN A 154 23.81 -4.98 -3.19
CA GLN A 154 24.50 -6.10 -2.54
C GLN A 154 25.90 -5.69 -2.06
N LYS A 155 26.66 -4.98 -2.89
CA LYS A 155 27.98 -4.44 -2.50
C LYS A 155 27.90 -3.47 -1.34
N LYS A 156 26.95 -2.52 -1.40
CA LYS A 156 26.73 -1.50 -0.34
C LYS A 156 26.45 -2.14 1.01
N TYR A 157 25.63 -3.19 1.04
CA TYR A 157 25.19 -3.85 2.28
C TYR A 157 26.02 -5.10 2.61
N LYS A 158 27.06 -5.43 1.81
CA LYS A 158 27.89 -6.63 1.96
C LYS A 158 27.07 -7.94 1.95
N ILE A 159 26.01 -7.96 1.13
CA ILE A 159 25.18 -9.13 0.86
C ILE A 159 25.95 -10.00 -0.16
N ASP A 160 26.14 -11.27 0.16
CA ASP A 160 26.82 -12.20 -0.73
C ASP A 160 25.92 -12.56 -1.92
N PRO A 161 26.32 -12.26 -3.18
CA PRO A 161 25.48 -12.56 -4.34
C PRO A 161 25.33 -14.06 -4.65
N VAL A 162 26.21 -14.90 -4.10
CA VAL A 162 26.19 -16.37 -4.31
C VAL A 162 25.27 -17.06 -3.30
N GLN A 163 25.24 -16.56 -2.08
CA GLN A 163 24.41 -17.12 -1.03
C GLN A 163 22.92 -16.76 -1.25
N PRO A 164 21.98 -17.72 -1.19
CA PRO A 164 20.56 -17.43 -1.38
C PRO A 164 20.02 -16.47 -0.31
N SER A 165 19.07 -15.64 -0.69
CA SER A 165 18.50 -14.60 0.18
C SER A 165 16.98 -14.68 0.28
N LEU A 166 16.46 -14.44 1.47
CA LEU A 166 15.03 -14.25 1.73
C LEU A 166 14.77 -12.79 2.11
N VAL A 167 13.73 -12.21 1.55
CA VAL A 167 13.18 -10.92 2.04
C VAL A 167 12.08 -11.22 3.04
N ILE A 168 12.16 -10.57 4.21
CA ILE A 168 11.24 -10.78 5.32
C ILE A 168 10.52 -9.46 5.64
N LEU A 169 9.20 -9.45 5.51
CA LEU A 169 8.34 -8.26 5.61
C LEU A 169 7.21 -8.50 6.63
N PRO A 170 7.49 -8.41 7.93
CA PRO A 170 6.52 -8.78 8.98
C PRO A 170 5.44 -7.72 9.21
N GLY A 171 5.42 -6.65 8.44
CA GLY A 171 4.43 -5.57 8.52
C GLY A 171 5.05 -4.20 8.63
N SER A 172 4.20 -3.17 8.58
CA SER A 172 4.57 -1.76 8.68
C SER A 172 4.19 -1.12 10.03
N ARG A 173 3.41 -1.82 10.85
CA ARG A 173 2.98 -1.37 12.19
C ARG A 173 3.65 -2.21 13.26
N LEU A 174 4.00 -1.59 14.37
CA LEU A 174 4.64 -2.30 15.50
C LEU A 174 3.80 -3.51 15.97
N SER A 175 2.49 -3.37 16.06
CA SER A 175 1.59 -4.44 16.48
C SER A 175 1.57 -5.63 15.50
N GLU A 176 1.70 -5.38 14.21
CA GLU A 176 1.84 -6.43 13.18
C GLU A 176 3.18 -7.14 13.32
N VAL A 177 4.26 -6.36 13.42
CA VAL A 177 5.62 -6.89 13.57
C VAL A 177 5.76 -7.71 14.84
N GLN A 178 5.23 -7.22 15.97
CA GLN A 178 5.23 -7.95 17.25
C GLN A 178 4.54 -9.30 17.17
N ARG A 179 3.52 -9.41 16.35
CA ARG A 179 2.75 -10.65 16.18
C ARG A 179 3.39 -11.61 15.16
N LEU A 180 3.82 -11.11 14.01
CA LEU A 180 4.27 -11.94 12.89
C LEU A 180 5.75 -12.30 12.97
N LEU A 181 6.61 -11.39 13.43
CA LEU A 181 8.05 -11.62 13.44
C LEU A 181 8.47 -12.85 14.26
N PRO A 182 7.90 -13.15 15.45
CA PRO A 182 8.20 -14.38 16.17
C PRO A 182 7.84 -15.65 15.37
N ILE A 183 6.71 -15.64 14.65
CA ILE A 183 6.29 -16.75 13.78
C ILE A 183 7.30 -16.91 12.64
N PHE A 184 7.68 -15.80 12.01
CA PHE A 184 8.67 -15.80 10.93
C PHE A 184 10.06 -16.29 11.41
N CYS A 185 10.50 -15.86 12.60
CA CYS A 185 11.72 -16.39 13.19
C CYS A 185 11.68 -17.91 13.40
N ASN A 186 10.53 -18.46 13.80
CA ASN A 186 10.38 -19.91 13.91
C ASN A 186 10.45 -20.63 12.56
N VAL A 187 9.99 -20.01 11.47
CA VAL A 187 10.22 -20.52 10.10
C VAL A 187 11.70 -20.52 9.79
N LEU A 188 12.38 -19.41 10.03
CA LEU A 188 13.78 -19.19 9.67
C LEU A 188 14.76 -20.08 10.45
N ARG A 189 14.46 -20.46 11.69
CA ARG A 189 15.27 -21.40 12.48
C ARG A 189 15.24 -22.85 11.98
N ARG A 190 14.39 -23.16 10.99
CA ARG A 190 14.35 -24.52 10.43
C ARG A 190 15.56 -24.78 9.55
N ASN A 191 16.05 -26.01 9.56
CA ASN A 191 17.26 -26.39 8.84
C ASN A 191 17.22 -26.12 7.33
N GLU A 192 16.02 -26.15 6.74
CA GLU A 192 15.79 -25.86 5.32
C GLU A 192 16.25 -24.46 4.90
N PHE A 193 16.28 -23.52 5.84
CA PHE A 193 16.66 -22.13 5.59
C PHE A 193 18.02 -21.73 6.17
N SER A 194 18.75 -22.67 6.78
CA SER A 194 20.02 -22.39 7.47
C SER A 194 21.10 -21.73 6.59
N ASN A 195 21.06 -21.98 5.28
CA ASN A 195 22.02 -21.39 4.32
C ASN A 195 21.56 -20.05 3.71
N PHE A 196 20.43 -19.50 4.14
CA PHE A 196 19.92 -18.24 3.58
C PHE A 196 20.45 -17.02 4.32
N GLN A 197 20.68 -15.93 3.59
CA GLN A 197 20.80 -14.59 4.13
C GLN A 197 19.42 -13.97 4.24
N LEU A 198 19.20 -13.13 5.25
CA LEU A 198 17.89 -12.55 5.55
C LEU A 198 17.93 -11.03 5.40
N ILE A 199 17.08 -10.50 4.55
CA ILE A 199 16.97 -9.07 4.29
C ILE A 199 15.65 -8.59 4.86
N PHE A 200 15.70 -7.60 5.77
CA PHE A 200 14.54 -6.99 6.43
C PHE A 200 14.40 -5.53 6.01
N PRO A 201 13.80 -5.22 4.85
CA PRO A 201 13.44 -3.86 4.51
C PRO A 201 12.33 -3.39 5.46
N THR A 202 12.59 -2.31 6.20
CA THR A 202 11.67 -1.84 7.23
C THR A 202 11.66 -0.32 7.40
N LEU A 203 10.69 0.19 8.14
CA LEU A 203 10.60 1.60 8.49
C LEU A 203 11.60 1.95 9.62
N PRO A 204 12.15 3.19 9.64
CA PRO A 204 13.13 3.59 10.64
C PRO A 204 12.73 3.32 12.08
N HIS A 205 11.47 3.59 12.45
CA HIS A 205 10.96 3.41 13.80
C HIS A 205 10.81 1.94 14.24
N LEU A 206 10.84 0.97 13.30
CA LEU A 206 10.76 -0.47 13.60
C LEU A 206 12.13 -1.14 13.64
N ARG A 207 13.19 -0.44 13.21
CA ARG A 207 14.53 -1.00 13.06
C ARG A 207 15.06 -1.66 14.33
N GLU A 208 15.00 -0.92 15.43
CA GLU A 208 15.56 -1.38 16.71
C GLU A 208 14.82 -2.61 17.21
N TYR A 209 13.49 -2.58 17.19
CA TYR A 209 12.68 -3.72 17.59
C TYR A 209 12.99 -4.97 16.75
N ILE A 210 13.02 -4.85 15.43
CA ILE A 210 13.33 -5.98 14.54
C ILE A 210 14.75 -6.50 14.81
N ALA A 211 15.75 -5.61 14.87
CA ALA A 211 17.14 -5.99 15.12
C ALA A 211 17.29 -6.77 16.44
N ASN A 212 16.60 -6.35 17.50
CA ASN A 212 16.64 -7.03 18.79
C ASN A 212 16.01 -8.44 18.72
N VAL A 213 14.86 -8.57 18.03
CA VAL A 213 14.15 -9.88 17.93
C VAL A 213 14.92 -10.89 17.09
N ILE A 214 15.63 -10.44 16.05
CA ILE A 214 16.37 -11.34 15.14
C ILE A 214 17.83 -11.58 15.55
N SER A 215 18.30 -10.98 16.66
CA SER A 215 19.70 -11.03 17.10
C SER A 215 20.20 -12.45 17.40
N ASP A 216 19.30 -13.37 17.75
CA ASP A 216 19.60 -14.77 18.05
C ASP A 216 19.42 -15.72 16.84
N LEU A 217 19.09 -15.20 15.66
CA LEU A 217 19.02 -16.00 14.44
C LEU A 217 20.43 -16.37 13.96
N PRO A 218 20.68 -17.64 13.59
CA PRO A 218 22.00 -18.10 13.14
C PRO A 218 22.35 -17.66 11.70
N HIS A 219 21.67 -16.65 11.18
CA HIS A 219 21.77 -16.19 9.81
C HIS A 219 22.53 -14.86 9.71
N LYS A 220 23.11 -14.58 8.55
CA LYS A 220 23.48 -13.23 8.20
C LYS A 220 22.21 -12.41 7.97
N THR A 221 21.99 -11.38 8.80
CA THR A 221 20.79 -10.55 8.77
C THR A 221 21.13 -9.10 8.37
N TYR A 222 20.28 -8.50 7.54
CA TYR A 222 20.42 -7.15 7.03
C TYR A 222 19.14 -6.36 7.27
N VAL A 223 19.13 -5.50 8.28
CA VAL A 223 17.99 -4.60 8.56
C VAL A 223 18.19 -3.31 7.77
N ILE A 224 17.37 -3.09 6.76
CA ILE A 224 17.51 -2.00 5.80
C ILE A 224 16.40 -0.98 5.98
N THR A 225 16.77 0.26 6.28
CA THR A 225 15.84 1.38 6.41
C THR A 225 16.20 2.47 5.41
N GLY A 226 15.23 3.26 5.01
CA GLY A 226 15.44 4.45 4.19
C GLY A 226 15.91 5.66 5.01
N GLN A 227 16.47 5.46 6.21
CA GLN A 227 16.93 6.56 7.05
C GLN A 227 18.00 7.38 6.32
N ASN A 228 17.88 8.69 6.35
CA ASN A 228 18.72 9.66 5.64
C ASN A 228 18.63 9.63 4.10
N LEU A 229 17.60 8.99 3.55
CA LEU A 229 17.28 9.03 2.13
C LEU A 229 16.03 9.88 1.91
N THR A 230 15.90 10.42 0.70
CA THR A 230 14.62 10.99 0.26
C THR A 230 13.54 9.89 0.19
N ALA A 231 12.27 10.25 0.16
CA ALA A 231 11.17 9.30 0.05
C ALA A 231 11.28 8.44 -1.22
N GLU A 232 11.70 9.04 -2.33
CA GLU A 232 11.93 8.35 -3.61
C GLU A 232 13.10 7.37 -3.51
N GLU A 233 14.24 7.80 -2.98
CA GLU A 233 15.41 6.94 -2.79
C GLU A 233 15.13 5.77 -1.85
N ALA A 234 14.41 6.01 -0.75
CA ALA A 234 14.00 4.98 0.21
C ALA A 234 13.07 3.95 -0.46
N THR A 235 12.13 4.42 -1.27
CA THR A 235 11.24 3.57 -2.06
C THR A 235 12.04 2.76 -3.07
N GLN A 236 12.92 3.38 -3.84
CA GLN A 236 13.76 2.69 -4.82
C GLN A 236 14.67 1.64 -4.15
N GLN A 237 15.28 1.98 -3.01
CA GLN A 237 16.10 1.05 -2.23
C GLN A 237 15.30 -0.17 -1.79
N ARG A 238 14.05 0.02 -1.36
CA ARG A 238 13.15 -1.08 -0.95
C ARG A 238 12.86 -2.03 -2.12
N PHE A 239 12.58 -1.51 -3.30
CA PHE A 239 12.35 -2.35 -4.49
C PHE A 239 13.62 -3.11 -4.92
N VAL A 240 14.79 -2.48 -4.81
CA VAL A 240 16.06 -3.16 -5.06
C VAL A 240 16.28 -4.29 -4.04
N ALA A 241 15.96 -4.07 -2.76
CA ALA A 241 16.04 -5.11 -1.73
C ALA A 241 15.11 -6.29 -2.06
N PHE A 242 13.87 -6.03 -2.53
CA PHE A 242 12.94 -7.08 -2.95
C PHE A 242 13.51 -7.91 -4.10
N SER A 243 14.05 -7.25 -5.14
CA SER A 243 14.62 -7.90 -6.31
C SER A 243 15.93 -8.64 -6.04
N SER A 244 16.56 -8.42 -4.89
CA SER A 244 17.83 -9.08 -4.54
C SER A 244 17.64 -10.46 -3.90
N ALA A 245 16.41 -10.91 -3.65
CA ALA A 245 16.10 -12.15 -3.00
C ALA A 245 15.37 -13.14 -3.93
N GLN A 246 15.50 -14.42 -3.63
CA GLN A 246 14.84 -15.51 -4.36
C GLN A 246 13.34 -15.62 -4.05
N VAL A 247 12.95 -15.29 -2.82
CA VAL A 247 11.56 -15.31 -2.38
C VAL A 247 11.35 -14.35 -1.21
N ALA A 248 10.13 -13.86 -1.06
CA ALA A 248 9.70 -13.04 0.06
C ALA A 248 8.72 -13.79 0.97
N LEU A 249 8.89 -13.64 2.29
CA LEU A 249 7.88 -13.94 3.29
C LEU A 249 7.29 -12.63 3.78
N ALA A 250 6.05 -12.36 3.48
CA ALA A 250 5.45 -11.05 3.69
C ALA A 250 4.11 -11.10 4.43
N ALA A 251 3.85 -10.08 5.25
CA ALA A 251 2.52 -9.80 5.78
C ALA A 251 1.55 -9.43 4.64
N SER A 252 0.25 -9.62 4.88
CA SER A 252 -0.78 -9.20 3.93
C SER A 252 -0.84 -7.68 3.79
N GLY A 253 -1.06 -7.19 2.56
CA GLY A 253 -1.22 -5.77 2.26
C GLY A 253 -0.80 -5.42 0.84
N THR A 254 -0.60 -4.11 0.61
CA THR A 254 -0.13 -3.58 -0.68
C THR A 254 1.25 -4.07 -1.09
N VAL A 255 2.05 -4.55 -0.12
CA VAL A 255 3.38 -5.11 -0.36
C VAL A 255 3.36 -6.29 -1.36
N SER A 256 2.25 -7.03 -1.46
CA SER A 256 2.10 -8.08 -2.47
C SER A 256 2.17 -7.54 -3.90
N LEU A 257 1.59 -6.36 -4.15
CA LEU A 257 1.70 -5.67 -5.44
C LEU A 257 3.11 -5.13 -5.68
N GLU A 258 3.77 -4.64 -4.63
CA GLU A 258 5.15 -4.15 -4.72
C GLU A 258 6.10 -5.28 -5.12
N LEU A 259 6.00 -6.44 -4.47
CA LEU A 259 6.79 -7.64 -4.80
C LEU A 259 6.49 -8.14 -6.22
N ALA A 260 5.22 -8.23 -6.59
CA ALA A 260 4.80 -8.62 -7.94
C ALA A 260 5.33 -7.65 -9.01
N SER A 261 5.39 -6.36 -8.72
CA SER A 261 5.84 -5.34 -9.67
C SER A 261 7.29 -5.52 -10.12
N VAL A 262 8.13 -6.04 -9.23
CA VAL A 262 9.56 -6.32 -9.49
C VAL A 262 9.85 -7.80 -9.74
N GLY A 263 8.81 -8.66 -9.73
CA GLY A 263 8.94 -10.08 -10.07
C GLY A 263 9.48 -10.95 -8.94
N THR A 264 9.39 -10.52 -7.67
CA THR A 264 9.87 -11.30 -6.54
C THR A 264 8.81 -12.30 -6.08
N PRO A 265 9.04 -13.61 -6.18
CA PRO A 265 8.13 -14.64 -5.69
C PRO A 265 7.85 -14.47 -4.19
N MET A 266 6.65 -14.83 -3.74
CA MET A 266 6.25 -14.56 -2.37
C MET A 266 5.33 -15.62 -1.76
N VAL A 267 5.38 -15.68 -0.43
CA VAL A 267 4.36 -16.32 0.42
C VAL A 267 3.81 -15.26 1.36
N ILE A 268 2.49 -15.15 1.41
CA ILE A 268 1.80 -14.22 2.31
C ILE A 268 1.39 -14.96 3.58
N ALA A 269 1.75 -14.41 4.73
CA ALA A 269 1.34 -14.93 6.02
C ALA A 269 0.80 -13.81 6.90
N TYR A 270 -0.37 -14.03 7.49
CA TYR A 270 -0.98 -13.01 8.32
C TYR A 270 -1.76 -13.63 9.49
N ASP A 271 -1.44 -13.18 10.68
CA ASP A 271 -2.17 -13.54 11.88
C ASP A 271 -2.75 -12.30 12.56
N MET A 272 -3.91 -12.49 13.16
CA MET A 272 -4.62 -11.46 13.92
C MET A 272 -5.22 -12.08 15.18
N SER A 273 -5.58 -11.24 16.16
CA SER A 273 -6.25 -11.71 17.38
C SER A 273 -7.53 -12.48 17.02
N TRP A 274 -7.93 -13.43 17.87
CA TRP A 274 -9.15 -14.23 17.65
C TRP A 274 -10.41 -13.36 17.53
N LEU A 275 -10.49 -12.28 18.30
CA LEU A 275 -11.56 -11.28 18.21
C LEU A 275 -11.56 -10.58 16.86
N SER A 276 -10.37 -10.13 16.40
CA SER A 276 -10.23 -9.51 15.08
C SER A 276 -10.58 -10.48 13.97
N ARG A 277 -10.19 -11.76 14.08
CA ARG A 277 -10.57 -12.81 13.12
C ARG A 277 -12.09 -12.97 13.05
N TRP A 278 -12.76 -13.04 14.21
CA TRP A 278 -14.22 -13.19 14.24
C TRP A 278 -14.93 -12.01 13.59
N VAL A 279 -14.54 -10.77 13.93
CA VAL A 279 -15.08 -9.55 13.33
C VAL A 279 -14.80 -9.50 11.83
N ILE A 280 -13.57 -9.81 11.42
CA ILE A 280 -13.18 -9.75 10.01
C ILE A 280 -13.89 -10.84 9.21
N ASN A 281 -13.97 -12.07 9.68
CA ASN A 281 -14.67 -13.15 8.99
C ASN A 281 -16.18 -12.86 8.79
N THR A 282 -16.79 -12.08 9.69
CA THR A 282 -18.19 -11.66 9.53
C THR A 282 -18.36 -10.45 8.62
N MET A 283 -17.32 -9.65 8.42
CA MET A 283 -17.38 -8.39 7.67
C MET A 283 -16.69 -8.45 6.31
N LEU A 284 -15.69 -9.32 6.13
CA LEU A 284 -15.00 -9.48 4.86
C LEU A 284 -15.90 -10.21 3.86
N ARG A 285 -15.90 -9.67 2.64
CA ARG A 285 -16.62 -10.21 1.47
C ARG A 285 -15.70 -10.86 0.44
N ILE A 286 -14.43 -10.96 0.78
CA ILE A 286 -13.37 -11.49 -0.07
C ILE A 286 -12.83 -12.78 0.54
N ASP A 287 -12.48 -13.71 -0.31
CA ASP A 287 -11.93 -15.02 0.03
C ASP A 287 -10.39 -15.08 -0.11
N THR A 288 -9.75 -13.96 -0.42
CA THR A 288 -8.31 -13.79 -0.52
C THR A 288 -7.88 -12.43 0.03
N VAL A 289 -6.72 -12.36 0.65
CA VAL A 289 -6.17 -11.13 1.22
C VAL A 289 -5.00 -10.56 0.39
N SER A 290 -4.47 -11.36 -0.53
CA SER A 290 -3.47 -10.90 -1.50
C SER A 290 -4.15 -10.12 -2.61
N LEU A 291 -3.75 -8.87 -2.80
CA LEU A 291 -4.24 -8.07 -3.91
C LEU A 291 -3.88 -8.68 -5.27
N VAL A 292 -2.77 -9.41 -5.37
CA VAL A 292 -2.39 -10.14 -6.58
C VAL A 292 -3.46 -11.18 -6.92
N ASN A 293 -3.80 -12.06 -5.99
CA ASN A 293 -4.84 -13.09 -6.19
C ASN A 293 -6.21 -12.47 -6.50
N LEU A 294 -6.55 -11.37 -5.80
CA LEU A 294 -7.82 -10.69 -5.97
C LEU A 294 -7.95 -10.09 -7.39
N ILE A 295 -6.92 -9.39 -7.86
CA ILE A 295 -6.92 -8.71 -9.16
C ILE A 295 -6.88 -9.71 -10.31
N SER A 296 -6.01 -10.71 -10.20
CA SER A 296 -5.87 -11.77 -11.22
C SER A 296 -6.98 -12.81 -11.18
N LYS A 297 -7.79 -12.84 -10.12
CA LYS A 297 -8.82 -13.86 -9.84
C LYS A 297 -8.24 -15.28 -9.77
N THR A 298 -7.02 -15.40 -9.22
CA THR A 298 -6.31 -16.68 -9.01
C THR A 298 -6.11 -16.98 -7.53
N ARG A 299 -5.39 -18.08 -7.23
CA ARG A 299 -4.90 -18.45 -5.90
C ARG A 299 -3.43 -18.87 -5.96
N ASP A 300 -2.69 -18.31 -6.92
CA ASP A 300 -1.29 -18.70 -7.20
C ASP A 300 -0.32 -18.14 -6.15
N ILE A 301 -0.73 -17.10 -5.44
CA ILE A 301 0.03 -16.62 -4.29
C ILE A 301 -0.43 -17.37 -3.04
N PRO A 302 0.43 -18.18 -2.40
CA PRO A 302 0.10 -18.89 -1.17
C PRO A 302 -0.22 -17.90 -0.03
N GLU A 303 -1.33 -18.17 0.68
CA GLU A 303 -1.82 -17.36 1.80
C GLU A 303 -1.99 -18.24 3.04
N LEU A 304 -1.19 -17.99 4.07
CA LEU A 304 -1.27 -18.69 5.35
C LEU A 304 -1.91 -17.73 6.38
N LEU A 305 -3.21 -17.89 6.60
CA LEU A 305 -4.01 -16.93 7.37
C LEU A 305 -4.49 -17.52 8.70
N GLY A 306 -4.41 -16.73 9.74
CA GLY A 306 -4.98 -17.08 11.04
C GLY A 306 -4.46 -18.40 11.60
N LYS A 307 -5.30 -19.45 11.66
CA LYS A 307 -4.89 -20.78 12.18
C LYS A 307 -3.81 -21.46 11.33
N ASP A 308 -3.70 -21.12 10.06
CA ASP A 308 -2.75 -21.67 9.12
C ASP A 308 -1.43 -20.86 9.07
N CYS A 309 -1.38 -19.70 9.73
CA CYS A 309 -0.17 -18.89 9.92
C CYS A 309 0.76 -19.57 10.95
N ARG A 310 1.30 -20.74 10.61
CA ARG A 310 2.18 -21.57 11.43
C ARG A 310 3.49 -21.84 10.71
N ALA A 311 4.57 -21.94 11.47
CA ALA A 311 5.92 -22.07 10.92
C ALA A 311 6.06 -23.24 9.95
N GLU A 312 5.43 -24.39 10.24
CA GLU A 312 5.51 -25.60 9.42
C GLU A 312 4.88 -25.39 8.03
N LEU A 313 3.67 -24.80 8.00
CA LEU A 313 2.94 -24.57 6.75
C LEU A 313 3.60 -23.47 5.92
N ILE A 314 4.07 -22.40 6.57
CA ILE A 314 4.81 -21.33 5.89
C ILE A 314 6.09 -21.87 5.27
N ALA A 315 6.85 -22.70 6.00
CA ALA A 315 8.05 -23.32 5.51
C ALA A 315 7.79 -24.23 4.29
N LEU A 316 6.68 -24.99 4.33
CA LEU A 316 6.29 -25.86 3.21
C LEU A 316 6.02 -25.05 1.94
N GLU A 317 5.25 -23.96 2.04
CA GLU A 317 4.94 -23.10 0.90
C GLU A 317 6.16 -22.32 0.40
N LEU A 318 7.04 -21.83 1.29
CA LEU A 318 8.30 -21.22 0.87
C LEU A 318 9.17 -22.18 0.06
N LYS A 319 9.28 -23.45 0.49
CA LYS A 319 10.02 -24.50 -0.27
C LYS A 319 9.38 -24.75 -1.64
N ARG A 320 8.05 -24.81 -1.71
CA ARG A 320 7.32 -24.98 -2.97
C ARG A 320 7.59 -23.85 -3.94
N VAL A 321 7.54 -22.59 -3.47
CA VAL A 321 7.82 -21.41 -4.28
C VAL A 321 9.29 -21.36 -4.70
N LEU A 322 10.23 -21.68 -3.80
CA LEU A 322 11.67 -21.75 -4.11
C LEU A 322 12.00 -22.82 -5.16
N ALA A 323 11.32 -23.97 -5.12
CA ALA A 323 11.51 -25.03 -6.11
C ALA A 323 10.98 -24.63 -7.51
N ASN A 324 9.98 -23.78 -7.59
CA ASN A 324 9.33 -23.37 -8.83
C ASN A 324 8.99 -21.87 -8.83
N PRO A 325 9.97 -20.97 -8.83
CA PRO A 325 9.73 -19.51 -8.72
C PRO A 325 8.92 -18.95 -9.89
N ASN A 326 8.99 -19.58 -11.05
CA ASN A 326 8.28 -19.16 -12.26
C ASN A 326 6.76 -19.37 -12.20
N LEU A 327 6.24 -20.16 -11.26
CA LEU A 327 4.79 -20.34 -11.10
C LEU A 327 4.04 -19.03 -10.83
N GLN A 328 4.73 -18.06 -10.23
CA GLN A 328 4.12 -16.76 -9.93
C GLN A 328 4.37 -15.68 -11.02
N THR A 329 5.24 -15.96 -11.99
CA THR A 329 5.63 -14.96 -13.01
C THR A 329 4.43 -14.55 -13.88
N GLU A 330 3.62 -15.50 -14.29
CA GLU A 330 2.46 -15.24 -15.15
C GLU A 330 1.39 -14.42 -14.42
N VAL A 331 1.11 -14.77 -13.18
CA VAL A 331 0.13 -14.02 -12.38
C VAL A 331 0.63 -12.60 -12.07
N PHE A 332 1.92 -12.39 -11.86
CA PHE A 332 2.50 -11.05 -11.70
C PHE A 332 2.32 -10.22 -12.96
N ASN A 333 2.66 -10.76 -14.13
CA ASN A 333 2.51 -10.07 -15.40
C ASN A 333 1.04 -9.72 -15.68
N THR A 334 0.14 -10.66 -15.45
CA THR A 334 -1.30 -10.46 -15.59
C THR A 334 -1.79 -9.36 -14.64
N THR A 335 -1.43 -9.42 -13.38
CA THR A 335 -1.80 -8.43 -12.38
C THR A 335 -1.31 -7.04 -12.76
N MET A 336 -0.04 -6.90 -13.13
CA MET A 336 0.53 -5.61 -13.51
C MET A 336 -0.10 -5.06 -14.79
N LYS A 337 -0.43 -5.91 -15.77
CA LYS A 337 -1.16 -5.50 -16.97
C LYS A 337 -2.57 -5.00 -16.61
N LEU A 338 -3.30 -5.72 -15.77
CA LEU A 338 -4.64 -5.31 -15.29
C LEU A 338 -4.59 -3.98 -14.51
N LEU A 339 -3.46 -3.66 -13.88
CA LEU A 339 -3.25 -2.39 -13.18
C LEU A 339 -2.78 -1.25 -14.09
N GLY A 340 -2.60 -1.50 -15.41
CA GLY A 340 -2.26 -0.49 -16.40
C GLY A 340 -0.78 -0.46 -16.80
N ARG A 341 0.00 -1.53 -16.55
CA ARG A 341 1.38 -1.62 -17.09
C ARG A 341 1.35 -1.69 -18.63
N GLY A 342 2.06 -0.79 -19.26
CA GLY A 342 2.13 -0.67 -20.73
C GLY A 342 1.08 0.27 -21.33
N ASP A 343 0.15 0.77 -20.54
CA ASP A 343 -0.79 1.82 -20.96
C ASP A 343 -0.14 3.22 -20.92
N ALA A 344 -0.93 4.25 -21.29
CA ALA A 344 -0.56 5.64 -21.05
C ALA A 344 -0.24 5.88 -19.56
N LYS A 345 0.63 6.85 -19.28
CA LYS A 345 1.03 7.15 -17.90
C LYS A 345 -0.19 7.33 -17.00
N ILE A 346 -0.20 6.64 -15.88
CA ILE A 346 -1.32 6.63 -14.92
C ILE A 346 -1.64 8.05 -14.44
N ALA A 347 -0.61 8.87 -14.22
CA ALA A 347 -0.80 10.28 -13.87
C ALA A 347 -1.55 11.06 -14.96
N ASP A 348 -1.23 10.81 -16.23
CA ASP A 348 -1.90 11.46 -17.37
C ASP A 348 -3.37 10.99 -17.45
N ARG A 349 -3.65 9.71 -17.23
CA ARG A 349 -5.03 9.18 -17.19
C ARG A 349 -5.85 9.84 -16.09
N ALA A 350 -5.30 9.93 -14.88
CA ALA A 350 -5.97 10.61 -13.76
C ALA A 350 -6.20 12.09 -14.06
N ALA A 351 -5.19 12.79 -14.59
CA ALA A 351 -5.30 14.19 -14.97
C ALA A 351 -6.36 14.41 -16.07
N LEU A 352 -6.40 13.57 -17.11
CA LEU A 352 -7.39 13.65 -18.18
C LEU A 352 -8.82 13.39 -17.65
N ALA A 353 -8.99 12.39 -16.77
CA ALA A 353 -10.29 12.11 -16.14
C ALA A 353 -10.78 13.30 -15.29
N ILE A 354 -9.88 13.99 -14.58
CA ILE A 354 -10.20 15.20 -13.82
C ILE A 354 -10.58 16.35 -14.76
N LEU A 355 -9.76 16.61 -15.81
CA LEU A 355 -9.98 17.72 -16.74
C LEU A 355 -11.27 17.56 -17.56
N ALA A 356 -11.68 16.33 -17.85
CA ALA A 356 -12.95 16.06 -18.52
C ALA A 356 -14.18 16.46 -17.67
N LYS A 357 -13.98 16.79 -16.39
CA LYS A 357 -15.03 17.20 -15.46
C LYS A 357 -15.01 18.70 -15.12
N LEU A 358 -14.04 19.45 -15.63
CA LEU A 358 -13.98 20.92 -15.64
C LEU A 358 -14.74 21.48 -16.85
#